data_db578fdffa0c3b1549cbaf527f85f936
#
_entry.id   db578fdffa0c3b1549cbaf527f85f936
#
_cell.length_a   1.000
_cell.length_b   1.000
_cell.length_c   1.000
_cell.angle_alpha   90.00
_cell.angle_beta   90.00
_cell.angle_gamma   90.00
#
_symmetry.space_group_name_H-M   'P 1'
#
loop_
_entity.id
_entity.type
_entity.pdbx_description
1 polymer ?
#
loop_
_entity_poly.entity_id
_entity_poly.type
_entity_poly.pdbx_seq_one_letter_code
_entity_poly.pdbx_strand_id
1 'polypeptide(L)'
;MRDFVRPVAAALGLAAAIALASNGDAFAQAKQQQMAPPQKPAPAQGTPPQAAEAPPLKQIALTDKQVENVLAAQKDMDAVTDKIPDNAPPDPKIDAKLDDVAKKYGFADYPDYSAVVDNISLVLGGVDPATKKYVGAEAVIKAQIAQVTADKKMAAKDKKEALADLNEALKQKQPAVENKGNIDLVLKYYDKLSDALGDEQ
;
A
#
# COMPACT_ATOMS: atom_id res chain seq x y z
N MET A 1 -36.32 8.01 13.01
CA MET A 1 -35.46 8.06 11.82
C MET A 1 -34.25 8.86 12.24
N ARG A 2 -33.15 8.18 12.51
CA ARG A 2 -31.89 8.79 12.95
C ARG A 2 -30.84 8.35 11.95
N ASP A 3 -30.51 9.29 11.05
CA ASP A 3 -29.46 9.12 10.05
C ASP A 3 -28.09 9.06 10.76
N PHE A 4 -27.53 7.86 10.84
CA PHE A 4 -26.14 7.65 11.23
C PHE A 4 -25.29 7.70 9.97
N VAL A 5 -24.88 8.89 9.58
CA VAL A 5 -23.78 9.06 8.64
C VAL A 5 -22.47 8.82 9.42
N ARG A 6 -21.89 7.64 9.26
CA ARG A 6 -20.54 7.35 9.72
C ARG A 6 -19.55 7.94 8.71
N PRO A 7 -18.64 8.82 9.11
CA PRO A 7 -17.53 9.21 8.25
C PRO A 7 -16.57 8.03 8.13
N VAL A 8 -16.33 7.58 6.91
CA VAL A 8 -15.24 6.65 6.59
C VAL A 8 -13.95 7.46 6.72
N ALA A 9 -13.27 7.32 7.84
CA ALA A 9 -11.92 7.80 8.03
C ALA A 9 -10.98 6.71 7.50
N ALA A 10 -10.53 6.84 6.26
CA ALA A 10 -9.43 6.04 5.74
C ALA A 10 -8.16 6.47 6.48
N ALA A 11 -7.72 5.69 7.44
CA ALA A 11 -6.46 5.87 8.12
C ALA A 11 -5.36 5.19 7.29
N LEU A 12 -4.70 5.95 6.42
CA LEU A 12 -3.44 5.56 5.81
C LEU A 12 -2.35 5.65 6.88
N GLY A 13 -2.05 4.54 7.53
CA GLY A 13 -0.95 4.42 8.47
C GLY A 13 0.36 4.09 7.76
N LEU A 14 1.13 5.10 7.41
CA LEU A 14 2.55 4.92 7.08
C LEU A 14 3.37 5.66 8.14
N ALA A 15 3.78 4.96 9.19
CA ALA A 15 4.66 5.49 10.21
C ALA A 15 6.12 5.36 9.77
N ALA A 16 6.69 6.42 9.21
CA ALA A 16 8.13 6.57 9.07
C ALA A 16 8.66 7.36 10.27
N ALA A 17 9.21 6.67 11.26
CA ALA A 17 9.91 7.29 12.38
C ALA A 17 11.33 7.70 11.93
N ILE A 18 11.56 8.98 11.70
CA ILE A 18 12.91 9.56 11.56
C ILE A 18 13.27 10.20 12.91
N ALA A 19 14.16 9.54 13.64
CA ALA A 19 14.79 10.11 14.81
C ALA A 19 15.92 11.06 14.39
N LEU A 20 15.70 12.38 14.55
CA LEU A 20 16.72 13.41 14.48
C LEU A 20 17.32 13.61 15.89
N ALA A 21 18.54 13.14 16.09
CA ALA A 21 19.36 13.54 17.22
C ALA A 21 20.26 14.70 16.80
N SER A 22 19.92 15.90 17.25
CA SER A 22 20.79 17.08 17.25
C SER A 22 21.67 17.03 18.49
N ASN A 23 22.97 17.16 18.33
CA ASN A 23 23.83 17.71 19.38
C ASN A 23 24.90 18.60 18.73
N GLY A 24 24.82 19.85 19.07
CA GLY A 24 25.78 20.87 18.72
C GLY A 24 26.88 21.03 19.77
N ASP A 25 27.82 21.90 19.41
CA ASP A 25 28.84 22.64 20.19
C ASP A 25 30.17 21.93 20.43
N ALA A 26 31.15 22.45 19.80
CA ALA A 26 31.95 23.67 19.94
C ALA A 26 33.38 23.44 20.47
N PHE A 27 34.33 24.02 19.72
CA PHE A 27 35.64 24.56 20.11
C PHE A 27 36.81 23.62 20.54
N ALA A 28 37.87 23.62 19.82
CA ALA A 28 39.08 24.39 20.02
C ALA A 28 40.28 23.75 19.31
N GLN A 29 41.12 24.59 18.74
CA GLN A 29 42.40 24.37 18.08
C GLN A 29 43.42 23.67 18.95
N ALA A 30 44.19 22.76 18.34
CA ALA A 30 45.66 22.74 18.57
C ALA A 30 46.35 21.95 17.44
N LYS A 31 47.35 22.60 16.81
CA LYS A 31 48.30 22.01 15.89
C LYS A 31 49.13 20.96 16.59
N GLN A 32 49.34 19.81 15.96
CA GLN A 32 50.63 19.15 15.93
C GLN A 32 50.68 18.16 14.75
N GLN A 33 51.66 18.38 13.89
CA GLN A 33 52.13 17.45 12.86
C GLN A 33 52.79 16.26 13.53
N GLN A 34 52.36 15.03 13.18
CA GLN A 34 53.23 13.86 13.25
C GLN A 34 52.68 12.72 12.35
N MET A 35 53.53 12.39 11.39
CA MET A 35 53.75 11.15 10.65
C MET A 35 52.61 10.11 10.58
N ALA A 36 52.11 9.88 9.38
CA ALA A 36 51.12 8.87 9.02
C ALA A 36 51.70 7.45 9.04
N PRO A 37 51.02 6.49 9.68
CA PRO A 37 51.10 5.07 9.33
C PRO A 37 50.18 4.72 8.16
N PRO A 38 50.39 3.60 7.46
CA PRO A 38 49.67 3.29 6.21
C PRO A 38 48.18 3.11 6.43
N GLN A 39 47.41 3.82 5.64
CA GLN A 39 45.92 3.77 5.66
C GLN A 39 45.45 2.39 5.22
N LYS A 40 44.78 1.72 6.15
CA LYS A 40 43.87 0.62 5.87
C LYS A 40 42.70 1.16 5.00
N PRO A 41 42.27 0.47 3.95
CA PRO A 41 41.16 0.94 3.13
C PRO A 41 39.92 1.21 4.00
N ALA A 42 39.37 2.43 3.91
CA ALA A 42 38.12 2.77 4.56
C ALA A 42 36.99 1.87 4.01
N PRO A 43 36.08 1.40 4.86
CA PRO A 43 34.86 0.74 4.37
C PRO A 43 34.13 1.70 3.45
N ALA A 44 33.82 1.26 2.24
CA ALA A 44 32.98 1.99 1.33
C ALA A 44 31.69 2.38 2.06
N GLN A 45 31.42 3.67 2.13
CA GLN A 45 30.11 4.17 2.58
C GLN A 45 29.06 3.55 1.66
N GLY A 46 28.30 2.60 2.21
CA GLY A 46 27.19 2.00 1.49
C GLY A 46 26.24 3.11 1.06
N THR A 47 26.06 3.23 -0.24
CA THR A 47 24.94 3.96 -0.83
C THR A 47 23.67 3.53 -0.10
N PRO A 48 22.78 4.44 0.33
CA PRO A 48 21.50 4.03 0.91
C PRO A 48 20.85 3.01 -0.01
N PRO A 49 20.20 1.95 0.50
CA PRO A 49 19.50 1.01 -0.35
C PRO A 49 18.51 1.83 -1.19
N GLN A 50 18.78 1.90 -2.48
CA GLN A 50 17.83 2.41 -3.44
C GLN A 50 16.62 1.50 -3.28
N ALA A 51 15.48 2.05 -2.88
CA ALA A 51 14.25 1.30 -2.78
C ALA A 51 14.10 0.53 -4.10
N ALA A 52 14.21 -0.78 -4.04
CA ALA A 52 14.05 -1.61 -5.20
C ALA A 52 12.65 -1.31 -5.73
N GLU A 53 12.56 -0.77 -6.95
CA GLU A 53 11.28 -0.61 -7.61
C GLU A 53 10.58 -1.98 -7.57
N ALA A 54 9.43 -2.03 -6.95
CA ALA A 54 8.63 -3.26 -6.91
C ALA A 54 8.45 -3.75 -8.37
N PRO A 55 8.57 -5.07 -8.60
CA PRO A 55 8.41 -5.59 -9.94
C PRO A 55 7.06 -5.15 -10.50
N PRO A 56 6.98 -4.79 -11.79
CA PRO A 56 5.75 -4.31 -12.39
C PRO A 56 4.64 -5.34 -12.19
N LEU A 57 3.47 -4.86 -11.75
CA LEU A 57 2.29 -5.71 -11.55
C LEU A 57 1.98 -6.49 -12.82
N LYS A 58 1.98 -7.82 -12.72
CA LYS A 58 1.57 -8.70 -13.82
C LYS A 58 0.05 -8.64 -13.95
N GLN A 59 -0.41 -7.99 -15.00
CA GLN A 59 -1.84 -7.92 -15.27
C GLN A 59 -2.34 -9.21 -15.95
N ILE A 60 -3.42 -9.76 -15.41
CA ILE A 60 -4.08 -10.98 -15.88
C ILE A 60 -5.55 -10.67 -16.21
N ALA A 61 -6.15 -11.44 -17.10
CA ALA A 61 -7.59 -11.41 -17.30
C ALA A 61 -8.28 -12.16 -16.16
N LEU A 62 -9.13 -11.44 -15.41
CA LEU A 62 -9.89 -12.00 -14.30
C LEU A 62 -11.10 -12.78 -14.81
N THR A 63 -11.54 -13.76 -14.02
CA THR A 63 -12.77 -14.52 -14.23
C THR A 63 -13.73 -14.33 -13.05
N ASP A 64 -15.04 -14.51 -13.28
CA ASP A 64 -16.05 -14.49 -12.22
C ASP A 64 -15.67 -15.45 -11.08
N LYS A 65 -15.21 -16.67 -11.43
CA LYS A 65 -14.83 -17.68 -10.45
C LYS A 65 -13.66 -17.23 -9.57
N GLN A 66 -12.67 -16.56 -10.13
CA GLN A 66 -11.53 -16.05 -9.35
C GLN A 66 -11.99 -14.96 -8.37
N VAL A 67 -12.85 -14.04 -8.80
CA VAL A 67 -13.41 -13.00 -7.92
C VAL A 67 -14.24 -13.63 -6.79
N GLU A 68 -15.09 -14.60 -7.11
CA GLU A 68 -15.88 -15.33 -6.10
C GLU A 68 -15.01 -16.11 -5.12
N ASN A 69 -13.93 -16.73 -5.62
CA ASN A 69 -12.98 -17.45 -4.78
C ASN A 69 -12.21 -16.51 -3.84
N VAL A 70 -11.82 -15.30 -4.30
CA VAL A 70 -11.21 -14.28 -3.44
C VAL A 70 -12.16 -13.89 -2.33
N LEU A 71 -13.40 -13.53 -2.65
CA LEU A 71 -14.43 -13.18 -1.66
C LEU A 71 -14.68 -14.30 -0.63
N ALA A 72 -14.64 -15.55 -1.08
CA ALA A 72 -14.82 -16.70 -0.19
C ALA A 72 -13.59 -16.96 0.71
N ALA A 73 -12.38 -16.66 0.21
CA ALA A 73 -11.12 -16.90 0.91
C ALA A 73 -10.82 -15.83 1.97
N GLN A 74 -11.34 -14.60 1.80
CA GLN A 74 -10.94 -13.41 2.56
C GLN A 74 -10.91 -13.67 4.07
N LYS A 75 -11.98 -14.16 4.64
CA LYS A 75 -12.05 -14.42 6.08
C LYS A 75 -10.96 -15.36 6.61
N ASP A 76 -10.60 -16.38 5.84
CA ASP A 76 -9.57 -17.35 6.25
C ASP A 76 -8.17 -16.75 6.02
N MET A 77 -7.99 -15.91 5.00
CA MET A 77 -6.77 -15.14 4.77
C MET A 77 -6.53 -14.16 5.92
N ASP A 78 -7.53 -13.36 6.30
CA ASP A 78 -7.46 -12.40 7.41
C ASP A 78 -7.11 -13.13 8.72
N ALA A 79 -7.70 -14.29 8.99
CA ALA A 79 -7.38 -15.07 10.19
C ALA A 79 -5.91 -15.52 10.27
N VAL A 80 -5.20 -15.58 9.15
CA VAL A 80 -3.74 -15.85 9.09
C VAL A 80 -2.97 -14.56 9.20
N THR A 81 -3.33 -13.51 8.43
CA THR A 81 -2.61 -12.24 8.33
C THR A 81 -2.73 -11.39 9.59
N ASP A 82 -3.90 -11.33 10.25
CA ASP A 82 -4.13 -10.59 11.51
C ASP A 82 -3.17 -10.98 12.65
N LYS A 83 -2.56 -12.16 12.54
CA LYS A 83 -1.60 -12.66 13.54
C LYS A 83 -0.17 -12.27 13.23
N ILE A 84 0.06 -11.62 12.11
CA ILE A 84 1.39 -11.21 11.67
C ILE A 84 1.64 -9.77 12.15
N PRO A 85 2.66 -9.52 13.00
CA PRO A 85 3.04 -8.16 13.32
C PRO A 85 3.53 -7.40 12.08
N ASP A 86 3.23 -6.11 11.97
CA ASP A 86 3.55 -5.26 10.81
C ASP A 86 5.02 -5.31 10.33
N ASN A 87 5.94 -5.64 11.22
CA ASN A 87 7.38 -5.74 10.93
C ASN A 87 7.92 -7.16 11.15
N ALA A 88 7.06 -8.19 11.06
CA ALA A 88 7.52 -9.57 11.20
C ALA A 88 8.46 -9.96 10.05
N PRO A 89 9.57 -10.63 10.33
CA PRO A 89 10.38 -11.22 9.27
C PRO A 89 9.58 -12.31 8.54
N PRO A 90 9.89 -12.59 7.27
CA PRO A 90 9.27 -13.70 6.54
C PRO A 90 9.32 -15.00 7.34
N ASP A 91 8.17 -15.65 7.53
CA ASP A 91 8.06 -16.93 8.24
C ASP A 91 7.50 -17.99 7.29
N PRO A 92 8.31 -19.01 6.93
CA PRO A 92 7.86 -20.09 6.06
C PRO A 92 6.62 -20.84 6.53
N LYS A 93 6.33 -20.79 7.84
CA LYS A 93 5.10 -21.40 8.39
C LYS A 93 3.85 -20.59 8.10
N ILE A 94 4.01 -19.27 8.01
CA ILE A 94 2.93 -18.36 7.60
C ILE A 94 2.68 -18.52 6.11
N ASP A 95 3.74 -18.52 5.31
CA ASP A 95 3.67 -18.73 3.87
C ASP A 95 2.95 -20.06 3.54
N ALA A 96 3.31 -21.15 4.23
CA ALA A 96 2.65 -22.43 4.06
C ALA A 96 1.15 -22.38 4.42
N LYS A 97 0.75 -21.62 5.45
CA LYS A 97 -0.67 -21.48 5.81
C LYS A 97 -1.44 -20.67 4.78
N LEU A 98 -0.85 -19.60 4.25
CA LEU A 98 -1.44 -18.79 3.18
C LEU A 98 -1.60 -19.63 1.90
N ASP A 99 -0.62 -20.46 1.58
CA ASP A 99 -0.69 -21.44 0.49
C ASP A 99 -1.83 -22.45 0.67
N ASP A 100 -1.98 -23.00 1.90
CA ASP A 100 -3.05 -23.95 2.22
C ASP A 100 -4.43 -23.30 2.06
N VAL A 101 -4.59 -22.06 2.52
CA VAL A 101 -5.84 -21.30 2.33
C VAL A 101 -6.08 -21.05 0.85
N ALA A 102 -5.09 -20.55 0.09
CA ALA A 102 -5.22 -20.31 -1.34
C ALA A 102 -5.69 -21.57 -2.09
N LYS A 103 -5.05 -22.70 -1.84
CA LYS A 103 -5.42 -24.00 -2.43
C LYS A 103 -6.83 -24.48 -2.06
N LYS A 104 -7.25 -24.26 -0.80
CA LYS A 104 -8.61 -24.58 -0.33
C LYS A 104 -9.67 -23.85 -1.17
N TYR A 105 -9.38 -22.64 -1.62
CA TYR A 105 -10.29 -21.82 -2.42
C TYR A 105 -10.03 -21.89 -3.93
N GLY A 106 -9.19 -22.82 -4.39
CA GLY A 106 -9.04 -23.16 -5.80
C GLY A 106 -7.97 -22.36 -6.55
N PHE A 107 -7.07 -21.71 -5.84
CA PHE A 107 -5.84 -21.13 -6.38
C PHE A 107 -4.70 -22.17 -6.38
N ALA A 108 -3.70 -21.99 -7.22
CA ALA A 108 -2.55 -22.89 -7.26
C ALA A 108 -1.68 -22.78 -5.99
N ASP A 109 -1.48 -21.55 -5.52
CA ASP A 109 -0.70 -21.16 -4.36
C ASP A 109 -1.08 -19.75 -3.91
N TYR A 110 -0.44 -19.22 -2.86
CA TYR A 110 -0.66 -17.85 -2.40
C TYR A 110 -0.25 -16.78 -3.42
N PRO A 111 0.88 -16.89 -4.15
CA PRO A 111 1.18 -15.99 -5.26
C PRO A 111 0.10 -15.90 -6.34
N ASP A 112 -0.56 -17.01 -6.68
CA ASP A 112 -1.68 -16.99 -7.64
C ASP A 112 -2.89 -16.23 -7.09
N TYR A 113 -3.24 -16.46 -5.81
CA TYR A 113 -4.27 -15.68 -5.10
C TYR A 113 -3.91 -14.19 -5.07
N SER A 114 -2.69 -13.84 -4.67
CA SER A 114 -2.20 -12.46 -4.58
C SER A 114 -2.26 -11.77 -5.95
N ALA A 115 -1.85 -12.44 -7.01
CA ALA A 115 -1.93 -11.88 -8.36
C ALA A 115 -3.38 -11.53 -8.76
N VAL A 116 -4.37 -12.32 -8.35
CA VAL A 116 -5.79 -12.02 -8.59
C VAL A 116 -6.23 -10.82 -7.76
N VAL A 117 -5.88 -10.77 -6.47
CA VAL A 117 -6.20 -9.64 -5.58
C VAL A 117 -5.57 -8.36 -6.08
N ASP A 118 -4.31 -8.38 -6.49
CA ASP A 118 -3.60 -7.22 -7.03
C ASP A 118 -4.30 -6.64 -8.27
N ASN A 119 -4.80 -7.51 -9.16
CA ASN A 119 -5.53 -7.07 -10.35
C ASN A 119 -6.93 -6.53 -10.01
N ILE A 120 -7.59 -7.05 -8.99
CA ILE A 120 -8.85 -6.50 -8.46
C ILE A 120 -8.57 -5.13 -7.86
N SER A 121 -7.55 -4.99 -7.01
CA SER A 121 -7.16 -3.74 -6.34
C SER A 121 -6.76 -2.66 -7.33
N LEU A 122 -6.05 -3.03 -8.42
CA LEU A 122 -5.73 -2.10 -9.51
C LEU A 122 -6.99 -1.47 -10.12
N VAL A 123 -8.06 -2.24 -10.29
CA VAL A 123 -9.32 -1.71 -10.81
C VAL A 123 -10.05 -0.89 -9.74
N LEU A 124 -10.15 -1.41 -8.49
CA LEU A 124 -10.81 -0.72 -7.38
C LEU A 124 -10.22 0.67 -7.13
N GLY A 125 -8.88 0.79 -7.19
CA GLY A 125 -8.19 2.07 -7.05
C GLY A 125 -8.55 3.12 -8.11
N GLY A 126 -9.17 2.70 -9.22
CA GLY A 126 -9.69 3.59 -10.26
C GLY A 126 -11.19 3.84 -10.21
N VAL A 127 -11.91 3.29 -9.22
CA VAL A 127 -13.35 3.46 -9.07
C VAL A 127 -13.67 4.64 -8.15
N ASP A 128 -14.48 5.55 -8.60
CA ASP A 128 -15.04 6.61 -7.77
C ASP A 128 -16.10 6.02 -6.82
N PRO A 129 -15.87 6.06 -5.49
CA PRO A 129 -16.77 5.43 -4.52
C PRO A 129 -18.15 6.08 -4.45
N ALA A 130 -18.28 7.37 -4.82
CA ALA A 130 -19.54 8.09 -4.80
C ALA A 130 -20.46 7.69 -5.96
N THR A 131 -19.87 7.42 -7.13
CA THR A 131 -20.63 7.10 -8.36
C THR A 131 -20.54 5.63 -8.73
N LYS A 132 -19.65 4.85 -8.10
CA LYS A 132 -19.31 3.45 -8.42
C LYS A 132 -18.94 3.27 -9.89
N LYS A 133 -18.28 4.27 -10.48
CA LYS A 133 -17.81 4.23 -11.88
C LYS A 133 -16.29 4.20 -11.91
N TYR A 134 -15.75 3.44 -12.86
CA TYR A 134 -14.33 3.50 -13.13
C TYR A 134 -13.98 4.81 -13.84
N VAL A 135 -13.16 5.63 -13.21
CA VAL A 135 -12.69 6.92 -13.72
C VAL A 135 -11.17 6.98 -13.87
N GLY A 136 -10.48 5.93 -13.38
CA GLY A 136 -9.03 5.82 -13.34
C GLY A 136 -8.43 6.39 -12.05
N ALA A 137 -7.33 5.78 -11.60
CA ALA A 137 -6.71 6.08 -10.30
C ALA A 137 -6.33 7.56 -10.15
N GLU A 138 -5.81 8.20 -11.19
CA GLU A 138 -5.44 9.63 -11.15
C GLU A 138 -6.67 10.52 -10.86
N ALA A 139 -7.82 10.23 -11.46
CA ALA A 139 -9.05 10.98 -11.23
C ALA A 139 -9.58 10.77 -9.80
N VAL A 140 -9.48 9.53 -9.27
CA VAL A 140 -9.84 9.22 -7.87
C VAL A 140 -8.96 10.01 -6.91
N ILE A 141 -7.64 9.98 -7.08
CA ILE A 141 -6.71 10.73 -6.22
C ILE A 141 -7.01 12.24 -6.26
N LYS A 142 -7.26 12.80 -7.44
CA LYS A 142 -7.64 14.23 -7.57
C LYS A 142 -8.95 14.55 -6.84
N ALA A 143 -9.94 13.66 -6.90
CA ALA A 143 -11.18 13.81 -6.15
C ALA A 143 -10.95 13.75 -4.63
N GLN A 144 -10.10 12.84 -4.15
CA GLN A 144 -9.71 12.76 -2.73
C GLN A 144 -8.99 14.02 -2.26
N ILE A 145 -8.06 14.57 -3.05
CA ILE A 145 -7.41 15.86 -2.75
C ILE A 145 -8.44 16.98 -2.60
N ALA A 146 -9.42 17.05 -3.49
CA ALA A 146 -10.48 18.04 -3.41
C ALA A 146 -11.34 17.86 -2.15
N GLN A 147 -11.69 16.63 -1.77
CA GLN A 147 -12.44 16.31 -0.56
C GLN A 147 -11.66 16.69 0.70
N VAL A 148 -10.41 16.26 0.82
CA VAL A 148 -9.53 16.60 1.97
C VAL A 148 -9.35 18.10 2.06
N THR A 149 -9.16 18.80 0.95
CA THR A 149 -9.04 20.28 0.92
C THR A 149 -10.29 20.96 1.44
N ALA A 150 -11.48 20.47 1.05
CA ALA A 150 -12.76 21.04 1.44
C ALA A 150 -13.19 20.67 2.88
N ASP A 151 -12.65 19.60 3.46
CA ASP A 151 -13.02 19.16 4.81
C ASP A 151 -12.60 20.18 5.87
N LYS A 152 -13.58 20.80 6.52
CA LYS A 152 -13.38 21.79 7.59
C LYS A 152 -13.27 21.16 8.98
N LYS A 153 -13.54 19.86 9.10
CA LYS A 153 -13.52 19.13 10.37
C LYS A 153 -12.19 18.45 10.65
N MET A 154 -11.43 18.16 9.59
CA MET A 154 -10.12 17.53 9.69
C MET A 154 -9.12 18.47 10.37
N ALA A 155 -8.32 17.97 11.31
CA ALA A 155 -7.28 18.74 11.96
C ALA A 155 -6.24 19.23 10.94
N ALA A 156 -5.68 20.43 11.13
CA ALA A 156 -4.77 21.05 10.17
C ALA A 156 -3.50 20.21 9.89
N LYS A 157 -3.03 19.48 10.92
CA LYS A 157 -1.88 18.54 10.78
C LYS A 157 -2.24 17.38 9.87
N ASP A 158 -3.34 16.70 10.18
CA ASP A 158 -3.78 15.50 9.46
C ASP A 158 -4.11 15.83 7.98
N LYS A 159 -4.76 17.00 7.76
CA LYS A 159 -5.02 17.51 6.42
C LYS A 159 -3.73 17.74 5.62
N LYS A 160 -2.70 18.33 6.25
CA LYS A 160 -1.41 18.58 5.59
C LYS A 160 -0.73 17.29 5.22
N GLU A 161 -0.76 16.30 6.10
CA GLU A 161 -0.17 14.98 5.90
C GLU A 161 -0.90 14.24 4.75
N ALA A 162 -2.22 14.11 4.85
CA ALA A 162 -3.03 13.48 3.80
C ALA A 162 -2.86 14.13 2.42
N LEU A 163 -2.79 15.46 2.35
CA LEU A 163 -2.54 16.16 1.08
C LEU A 163 -1.12 15.93 0.56
N ALA A 164 -0.13 15.78 1.44
CA ALA A 164 1.24 15.47 1.02
C ALA A 164 1.31 14.08 0.39
N ASP A 165 0.70 13.08 1.04
CA ASP A 165 0.67 11.69 0.59
C ASP A 165 -0.08 11.54 -0.75
N LEU A 166 -1.26 12.16 -0.87
CA LEU A 166 -2.03 12.15 -2.11
C LEU A 166 -1.30 12.85 -3.27
N ASN A 167 -0.61 13.96 -3.00
CA ASN A 167 0.19 14.63 -4.01
C ASN A 167 1.44 13.84 -4.41
N GLU A 168 2.02 13.06 -3.49
CA GLU A 168 3.10 12.13 -3.83
C GLU A 168 2.58 10.98 -4.69
N ALA A 169 1.43 10.40 -4.33
CA ALA A 169 0.78 9.36 -5.13
C ALA A 169 0.46 9.83 -6.56
N LEU A 170 0.09 11.11 -6.76
CA LEU A 170 -0.11 11.68 -8.10
C LEU A 170 1.17 11.77 -8.94
N LYS A 171 2.35 11.91 -8.31
CA LYS A 171 3.63 11.96 -9.04
C LYS A 171 4.05 10.58 -9.53
N GLN A 172 3.60 9.53 -8.85
CA GLN A 172 3.86 8.16 -9.26
C GLN A 172 2.98 7.82 -10.46
N LYS A 173 3.61 7.21 -11.49
CA LYS A 173 2.86 6.76 -12.65
C LYS A 173 1.97 5.60 -12.26
N GLN A 174 0.67 5.85 -12.16
CA GLN A 174 -0.31 4.81 -11.89
C GLN A 174 -0.40 3.83 -13.08
N PRO A 175 -0.33 2.51 -12.87
CA PRO A 175 -0.48 1.55 -13.94
C PRO A 175 -1.90 1.64 -14.51
N ALA A 176 -2.01 1.65 -15.85
CA ALA A 176 -3.30 1.60 -16.51
C ALA A 176 -3.84 0.16 -16.50
N VAL A 177 -5.16 0.00 -16.40
CA VAL A 177 -5.80 -1.32 -16.56
C VAL A 177 -5.74 -1.73 -18.02
N GLU A 178 -4.94 -2.75 -18.34
CA GLU A 178 -4.76 -3.29 -19.69
C GLU A 178 -5.96 -4.17 -20.10
N ASN A 179 -6.41 -5.03 -19.18
CA ASN A 179 -7.54 -5.93 -19.39
C ASN A 179 -8.85 -5.22 -19.05
N LYS A 180 -9.43 -4.52 -20.02
CA LYS A 180 -10.66 -3.73 -19.80
C LYS A 180 -11.85 -4.54 -19.32
N GLY A 181 -11.94 -5.83 -19.66
CA GLY A 181 -12.95 -6.73 -19.12
C GLY A 181 -12.91 -6.88 -17.59
N ASN A 182 -11.73 -6.67 -16.98
CA ASN A 182 -11.61 -6.67 -15.53
C ASN A 182 -12.41 -5.53 -14.89
N ILE A 183 -12.53 -4.38 -15.58
CA ILE A 183 -13.29 -3.23 -15.07
C ILE A 183 -14.74 -3.62 -14.88
N ASP A 184 -15.39 -4.16 -15.92
CA ASP A 184 -16.80 -4.56 -15.86
C ASP A 184 -17.02 -5.65 -14.81
N LEU A 185 -16.08 -6.60 -14.73
CA LEU A 185 -16.14 -7.69 -13.77
C LEU A 185 -16.03 -7.19 -12.33
N VAL A 186 -15.04 -6.35 -12.03
CA VAL A 186 -14.86 -5.80 -10.67
C VAL A 186 -16.02 -4.89 -10.29
N LEU A 187 -16.54 -4.09 -11.21
CA LEU A 187 -17.73 -3.27 -10.96
C LEU A 187 -18.99 -4.12 -10.64
N LYS A 188 -19.14 -5.27 -11.27
CA LYS A 188 -20.20 -6.24 -10.96
C LYS A 188 -20.18 -6.69 -9.49
N TYR A 189 -19.00 -6.83 -8.91
CA TYR A 189 -18.77 -7.28 -7.53
C TYR A 189 -18.39 -6.15 -6.58
N TYR A 190 -18.44 -4.89 -7.02
CA TYR A 190 -17.86 -3.73 -6.34
C TYR A 190 -18.17 -3.67 -4.84
N ASP A 191 -19.45 -3.73 -4.48
CA ASP A 191 -19.84 -3.59 -3.06
C ASP A 191 -19.21 -4.69 -2.17
N LYS A 192 -19.23 -5.93 -2.65
CA LYS A 192 -18.64 -7.05 -1.92
C LYS A 192 -17.13 -6.97 -1.82
N LEU A 193 -16.48 -6.54 -2.91
CA LEU A 193 -15.02 -6.39 -2.96
C LEU A 193 -14.56 -5.20 -2.12
N SER A 194 -15.31 -4.10 -2.14
CA SER A 194 -15.03 -2.94 -1.31
C SER A 194 -15.19 -3.23 0.17
N ASP A 195 -16.19 -4.04 0.54
CA ASP A 195 -16.38 -4.48 1.93
C ASP A 195 -15.30 -5.48 2.38
N ALA A 196 -14.85 -6.36 1.49
CA ALA A 196 -13.91 -7.41 1.79
C ALA A 196 -12.44 -6.97 1.76
N LEU A 197 -12.08 -6.07 0.83
CA LEU A 197 -10.70 -5.62 0.59
C LEU A 197 -10.49 -4.14 0.95
N GLY A 198 -11.54 -3.42 1.30
CA GLY A 198 -11.50 -1.98 1.55
C GLY A 198 -10.85 -1.58 2.87
N ASP A 199 -10.83 -2.45 3.85
CA ASP A 199 -10.25 -2.18 5.17
C ASP A 199 -8.71 -2.31 5.17
N GLU A 200 -8.10 -2.83 4.08
CA GLU A 200 -6.66 -3.02 3.94
C GLU A 200 -5.93 -1.87 3.21
N GLN A 201 -6.65 -0.77 2.88
CA GLN A 201 -6.07 0.37 2.15
C GLN A 201 -5.88 1.60 3.04
#